data_dafbe3d4040a0984324536620b9ef024
#
_entry.id   dafbe3d4040a0984324536620b9ef024
#
_cell.length_a   1.000
_cell.length_b   1.000
_cell.length_c   1.000
_cell.angle_alpha   90.00
_cell.angle_beta   90.00
_cell.angle_gamma   90.00
#
_symmetry.space_group_name_H-M   'P 1'
#
loop_
_entity.id
_entity.type
_entity.pdbx_description
1 polymer ?
#
loop_
_entity_poly.entity_id
_entity_poly.type
_entity_poly.pdbx_seq_one_letter_code
_entity_poly.pdbx_strand_id
1 'polypeptide(L)'
;MTRALPTHERDLATSAYVLACATNSWAVYGRYIRRCVTTLLVLSLAAFVAAAPDLDKMASIAQQRYGASGSQTVQQWRTLLTQARGLSDAEKIKAVNVFFNRQIAFRNDQDLWQVADYWATPLEILGRGAGDCEDFTIAKYATLKLLDIPIERMRLIYVRAQIGGAHSSVSQAHMVLGYFANPGDEPLILDNLVTEIYPASRRTDLSPVFSFNGEGLWVGSGSRTNATSNPNARLSRWRDVLERMRQEGLE
;
A
#
# COMPACT_ATOMS: atom_id res chain seq x y z
N MET A 1 3.26 71.10 63.32
CA MET A 1 4.52 70.68 62.67
C MET A 1 4.34 69.27 62.16
N THR A 2 3.87 69.09 60.94
CA THR A 2 3.62 67.79 60.27
C THR A 2 4.77 67.62 59.30
N ARG A 3 5.58 66.60 59.56
CA ARG A 3 6.76 66.24 58.74
C ARG A 3 6.32 65.30 57.61
N ALA A 4 6.39 65.79 56.38
CA ALA A 4 6.10 64.97 55.20
C ALA A 4 7.26 63.98 54.97
N LEU A 5 6.93 62.70 54.75
CA LEU A 5 7.88 61.68 54.36
C LEU A 5 8.29 61.83 52.88
N PRO A 6 9.53 61.52 52.50
CA PRO A 6 10.04 61.77 51.17
C PRO A 6 9.39 60.80 50.14
N THR A 7 9.09 61.36 48.99
CA THR A 7 8.40 60.72 47.83
C THR A 7 9.13 59.53 47.20
N HIS A 8 10.40 59.30 47.61
CA HIS A 8 11.26 58.29 46.98
C HIS A 8 10.94 56.83 47.37
N GLU A 9 10.30 56.56 48.53
CA GLU A 9 10.00 55.21 48.99
C GLU A 9 8.69 54.64 48.38
N ARG A 10 7.77 55.46 47.86
CA ARG A 10 6.53 55.01 47.24
C ARG A 10 6.73 54.46 45.83
N ASP A 11 7.71 54.94 45.09
CA ASP A 11 7.96 54.50 43.71
C ASP A 11 8.62 53.12 43.63
N LEU A 12 9.47 52.83 44.67
CA LEU A 12 10.10 51.47 44.70
C LEU A 12 9.15 50.35 45.05
N ALA A 13 8.15 50.59 45.91
CA ALA A 13 7.15 49.58 46.28
C ALA A 13 6.16 49.29 45.12
N THR A 14 5.81 50.32 44.36
CA THR A 14 4.90 50.14 43.19
C THR A 14 5.62 49.42 42.04
N SER A 15 6.90 49.68 41.82
CA SER A 15 7.70 49.05 40.79
C SER A 15 7.93 47.56 41.09
N ALA A 16 8.16 47.19 42.36
CA ALA A 16 8.35 45.80 42.79
C ALA A 16 7.05 44.97 42.64
N TYR A 17 5.88 45.56 42.90
CA TYR A 17 4.60 44.88 42.73
C TYR A 17 4.24 44.63 41.27
N VAL A 18 4.53 45.55 40.36
CA VAL A 18 4.27 45.39 38.92
C VAL A 18 5.19 44.33 38.33
N LEU A 19 6.47 44.26 38.74
CA LEU A 19 7.40 43.21 38.31
C LEU A 19 7.02 41.82 38.83
N ALA A 20 6.55 41.70 40.07
CA ALA A 20 6.11 40.42 40.65
C ALA A 20 4.83 39.88 40.01
N CYS A 21 3.88 40.74 39.62
CA CYS A 21 2.69 40.30 38.87
C CYS A 21 3.01 39.87 37.43
N ALA A 22 3.95 40.55 36.77
CA ALA A 22 4.34 40.20 35.39
C ALA A 22 5.07 38.86 35.33
N THR A 23 5.95 38.55 36.28
CA THR A 23 6.70 37.27 36.29
C THR A 23 5.82 36.06 36.58
N ASN A 24 4.81 36.18 37.41
CA ASN A 24 3.87 35.08 37.67
C ASN A 24 2.93 34.79 36.47
N SER A 25 2.58 35.79 35.68
CA SER A 25 1.76 35.65 34.49
C SER A 25 2.47 34.81 33.42
N TRP A 26 3.74 35.07 33.17
CA TRP A 26 4.53 34.30 32.17
C TRP A 26 4.74 32.82 32.54
N ALA A 27 4.89 32.52 33.83
CA ALA A 27 5.05 31.14 34.32
C ALA A 27 3.75 30.34 34.21
N VAL A 28 2.61 30.96 34.31
CA VAL A 28 1.29 30.33 34.11
C VAL A 28 1.03 30.12 32.63
N TYR A 29 1.26 31.11 31.77
CA TYR A 29 1.12 30.97 30.31
C TYR A 29 2.06 29.91 29.73
N GLY A 30 3.32 29.85 30.17
CA GLY A 30 4.28 28.84 29.75
C GLY A 30 3.83 27.39 30.07
N ARG A 31 3.18 27.19 31.21
CA ARG A 31 2.60 25.86 31.59
C ARG A 31 1.38 25.48 30.76
N TYR A 32 0.51 26.45 30.43
CA TYR A 32 -0.63 26.22 29.55
C TYR A 32 -0.20 25.91 28.13
N ILE A 33 0.73 26.67 27.57
CA ILE A 33 1.27 26.43 26.21
C ILE A 33 1.96 25.06 26.13
N ARG A 34 2.78 24.68 27.12
CA ARG A 34 3.40 23.33 27.14
C ARG A 34 2.37 22.22 27.23
N ARG A 35 1.31 22.37 28.02
CA ARG A 35 0.22 21.38 28.10
C ARG A 35 -0.58 21.29 26.81
N CYS A 36 -0.90 22.42 26.17
CA CYS A 36 -1.60 22.42 24.88
C CYS A 36 -0.74 21.82 23.77
N VAL A 37 0.56 22.10 23.72
CA VAL A 37 1.49 21.54 22.72
C VAL A 37 1.68 20.04 22.93
N THR A 38 1.83 19.57 24.19
CA THR A 38 1.92 18.12 24.46
C THR A 38 0.61 17.40 24.15
N THR A 39 -0.54 17.98 24.43
CA THR A 39 -1.84 17.39 24.11
C THR A 39 -2.09 17.34 22.61
N LEU A 40 -1.71 18.36 21.85
CA LEU A 40 -1.77 18.39 20.39
C LEU A 40 -0.80 17.39 19.74
N LEU A 41 0.41 17.23 20.30
CA LEU A 41 1.39 16.24 19.80
C LEU A 41 0.89 14.79 20.03
N VAL A 42 0.30 14.52 21.19
CA VAL A 42 -0.27 13.18 21.50
C VAL A 42 -1.49 12.88 20.63
N LEU A 43 -2.35 13.89 20.36
CA LEU A 43 -3.49 13.73 19.46
C LEU A 43 -3.07 13.57 17.99
N SER A 44 -1.97 14.20 17.56
CA SER A 44 -1.47 14.03 16.18
C SER A 44 -0.75 12.69 15.97
N LEU A 45 -0.18 12.08 17.00
CA LEU A 45 0.40 10.72 16.90
C LEU A 45 -0.67 9.62 16.84
N ALA A 46 -1.87 9.87 17.35
CA ALA A 46 -2.97 8.90 17.31
C ALA A 46 -3.65 8.80 15.94
N ALA A 47 -3.37 9.69 14.99
CA ALA A 47 -4.09 9.78 13.71
C ALA A 47 -3.49 8.97 12.56
N PHE A 48 -2.39 8.22 12.76
CA PHE A 48 -1.73 7.42 11.72
C PHE A 48 -1.48 5.95 12.13
N VAL A 49 -2.40 5.34 12.82
CA VAL A 49 -2.42 3.88 12.86
C VAL A 49 -3.25 3.46 11.63
N ALA A 50 -2.57 3.18 10.52
CA ALA A 50 -3.21 2.41 9.47
C ALA A 50 -3.78 1.14 10.11
N ALA A 51 -5.09 0.91 9.96
CA ALA A 51 -5.73 -0.24 10.55
C ALA A 51 -5.00 -1.50 10.04
N ALA A 52 -4.56 -2.35 10.96
CA ALA A 52 -3.97 -3.62 10.57
C ALA A 52 -5.01 -4.44 9.78
N PRO A 53 -4.59 -5.22 8.77
CA PRO A 53 -5.51 -6.03 7.98
C PRO A 53 -6.32 -6.98 8.89
N ASP A 54 -7.63 -6.98 8.72
CA ASP A 54 -8.55 -7.88 9.44
C ASP A 54 -8.69 -9.20 8.67
N LEU A 55 -7.69 -10.06 8.82
CA LEU A 55 -7.66 -11.35 8.14
C LEU A 55 -8.74 -12.33 8.65
N ASP A 56 -9.30 -12.11 9.84
CA ASP A 56 -10.41 -12.93 10.36
C ASP A 56 -11.72 -12.54 9.68
N LYS A 57 -11.96 -11.25 9.47
CA LYS A 57 -13.06 -10.77 8.64
C LYS A 57 -12.98 -11.34 7.23
N MET A 58 -11.79 -11.28 6.60
CA MET A 58 -11.56 -11.86 5.28
C MET A 58 -11.87 -13.36 5.24
N ALA A 59 -11.43 -14.14 6.23
CA ALA A 59 -11.72 -15.56 6.32
C ALA A 59 -13.22 -15.85 6.50
N SER A 60 -13.91 -15.04 7.29
CA SER A 60 -15.37 -15.13 7.46
C SER A 60 -16.12 -14.87 6.15
N ILE A 61 -15.73 -13.82 5.41
CA ILE A 61 -16.32 -13.51 4.10
C ILE A 61 -16.02 -14.64 3.10
N ALA A 62 -14.80 -15.19 3.10
CA ALA A 62 -14.44 -16.33 2.25
C ALA A 62 -15.36 -17.53 2.49
N GLN A 63 -15.60 -17.89 3.76
CA GLN A 63 -16.51 -18.99 4.11
C GLN A 63 -17.94 -18.73 3.66
N GLN A 64 -18.43 -17.48 3.82
CA GLN A 64 -19.80 -17.12 3.45
C GLN A 64 -20.03 -17.11 1.93
N ARG A 65 -19.08 -16.54 1.16
CA ARG A 65 -19.23 -16.34 -0.28
C ARG A 65 -18.79 -17.52 -1.12
N TYR A 66 -17.77 -18.27 -0.66
CA TYR A 66 -17.08 -19.30 -1.46
C TYR A 66 -17.07 -20.68 -0.79
N GLY A 67 -17.66 -20.81 0.40
CA GLY A 67 -17.75 -22.08 1.12
C GLY A 67 -16.42 -22.63 1.58
N ALA A 68 -16.36 -23.95 1.81
CA ALA A 68 -15.19 -24.61 2.39
C ALA A 68 -13.94 -24.52 1.49
N SER A 69 -14.08 -24.65 0.17
CA SER A 69 -12.95 -24.60 -0.76
C SER A 69 -12.26 -23.22 -0.74
N GLY A 70 -13.03 -22.14 -0.88
CA GLY A 70 -12.48 -20.79 -0.85
C GLY A 70 -11.89 -20.44 0.53
N SER A 71 -12.54 -20.87 1.61
CA SER A 71 -12.03 -20.72 2.96
C SER A 71 -10.69 -21.44 3.14
N GLN A 72 -10.54 -22.65 2.60
CA GLN A 72 -9.29 -23.40 2.65
C GLN A 72 -8.15 -22.67 1.94
N THR A 73 -8.40 -22.12 0.74
CA THR A 73 -7.38 -21.38 -0.02
C THR A 73 -6.95 -20.11 0.73
N VAL A 74 -7.90 -19.41 1.36
CA VAL A 74 -7.59 -18.24 2.21
C VAL A 74 -6.75 -18.64 3.43
N GLN A 75 -7.01 -19.81 4.06
CA GLN A 75 -6.17 -20.29 5.17
C GLN A 75 -4.76 -20.66 4.72
N GLN A 76 -4.59 -21.25 3.55
CA GLN A 76 -3.27 -21.53 2.97
C GLN A 76 -2.51 -20.22 2.69
N TRP A 77 -3.19 -19.21 2.18
CA TRP A 77 -2.61 -17.88 2.00
C TRP A 77 -2.22 -17.21 3.33
N ARG A 78 -3.04 -17.31 4.38
CA ARG A 78 -2.68 -16.84 5.74
C ARG A 78 -1.45 -17.56 6.28
N THR A 79 -1.32 -18.86 6.01
CA THR A 79 -0.13 -19.64 6.37
C THR A 79 1.11 -19.12 5.62
N LEU A 80 0.99 -18.83 4.32
CA LEU A 80 2.07 -18.18 3.55
C LEU A 80 2.49 -16.86 4.19
N LEU A 81 1.55 -15.96 4.53
CA LEU A 81 1.87 -14.68 5.18
C LEU A 81 2.64 -14.89 6.48
N THR A 82 2.24 -15.86 7.30
CA THR A 82 2.90 -16.15 8.58
C THR A 82 4.32 -16.68 8.37
N GLN A 83 4.51 -17.60 7.41
CA GLN A 83 5.80 -18.22 7.13
C GLN A 83 6.78 -17.27 6.43
N ALA A 84 6.26 -16.37 5.60
CA ALA A 84 7.08 -15.46 4.82
C ALA A 84 7.47 -14.17 5.55
N ARG A 85 6.85 -13.84 6.69
CA ARG A 85 7.06 -12.55 7.37
C ARG A 85 8.52 -12.26 7.72
N GLY A 86 9.29 -13.26 8.14
CA GLY A 86 10.70 -13.14 8.52
C GLY A 86 11.71 -13.37 7.40
N LEU A 87 11.26 -13.64 6.17
CA LEU A 87 12.13 -13.94 5.04
C LEU A 87 12.74 -12.66 4.44
N SER A 88 13.82 -12.82 3.69
CA SER A 88 14.35 -11.77 2.83
C SER A 88 13.35 -11.41 1.72
N ASP A 89 13.49 -10.22 1.14
CA ASP A 89 12.61 -9.78 0.04
C ASP A 89 12.65 -10.74 -1.17
N ALA A 90 13.84 -11.24 -1.51
CA ALA A 90 14.00 -12.22 -2.60
C ALA A 90 13.22 -13.53 -2.33
N GLU A 91 13.23 -13.99 -1.09
CA GLU A 91 12.46 -15.18 -0.68
C GLU A 91 10.96 -14.90 -0.64
N LYS A 92 10.54 -13.71 -0.15
CA LYS A 92 9.13 -13.27 -0.14
C LYS A 92 8.54 -13.23 -1.55
N ILE A 93 9.21 -12.57 -2.50
CA ILE A 93 8.72 -12.47 -3.89
C ILE A 93 8.65 -13.85 -4.55
N LYS A 94 9.62 -14.74 -4.27
CA LYS A 94 9.59 -16.12 -4.76
C LYS A 94 8.44 -16.91 -4.16
N ALA A 95 8.25 -16.87 -2.84
CA ALA A 95 7.21 -17.60 -2.14
C ALA A 95 5.80 -17.18 -2.61
N VAL A 96 5.57 -15.87 -2.73
CA VAL A 96 4.30 -15.30 -3.21
C VAL A 96 4.04 -15.67 -4.67
N ASN A 97 5.03 -15.54 -5.55
CA ASN A 97 4.88 -15.91 -6.96
C ASN A 97 4.54 -17.39 -7.12
N VAL A 98 5.25 -18.27 -6.43
CA VAL A 98 5.02 -19.71 -6.46
C VAL A 98 3.63 -20.06 -5.91
N PHE A 99 3.21 -19.43 -4.81
CA PHE A 99 1.90 -19.70 -4.21
C PHE A 99 0.78 -19.42 -5.21
N PHE A 100 0.68 -18.21 -5.74
CA PHE A 100 -0.40 -17.85 -6.66
C PHE A 100 -0.35 -18.71 -7.94
N ASN A 101 0.81 -18.88 -8.54
CA ASN A 101 0.94 -19.65 -9.79
C ASN A 101 0.61 -21.14 -9.63
N ARG A 102 0.64 -21.69 -8.40
CA ARG A 102 0.28 -23.08 -8.14
C ARG A 102 -1.15 -23.28 -7.64
N GLN A 103 -1.67 -22.33 -6.86
CA GLN A 103 -2.96 -22.46 -6.19
C GLN A 103 -4.12 -21.94 -7.04
N ILE A 104 -3.86 -21.04 -7.99
CA ILE A 104 -4.88 -20.35 -8.75
C ILE A 104 -4.87 -20.84 -10.19
N ALA A 105 -6.02 -21.22 -10.71
CA ALA A 105 -6.19 -21.59 -12.12
C ALA A 105 -6.35 -20.31 -12.97
N PHE A 106 -5.71 -20.27 -14.16
CA PHE A 106 -5.98 -19.20 -15.11
C PHE A 106 -7.38 -19.36 -15.71
N ARG A 107 -8.18 -18.32 -15.62
CA ARG A 107 -9.51 -18.21 -16.25
C ARG A 107 -9.74 -16.76 -16.64
N ASN A 108 -10.27 -16.55 -17.85
CA ASN A 108 -10.62 -15.20 -18.30
C ASN A 108 -11.90 -14.70 -17.60
N ASP A 109 -12.09 -13.40 -17.60
CA ASP A 109 -13.21 -12.73 -16.95
C ASP A 109 -14.57 -13.13 -17.50
N GLN A 110 -14.66 -13.30 -18.81
CA GLN A 110 -15.93 -13.68 -19.44
C GLN A 110 -16.43 -15.02 -18.92
N ASP A 111 -15.52 -15.98 -18.67
CA ASP A 111 -15.89 -17.31 -18.14
C ASP A 111 -16.15 -17.25 -16.63
N LEU A 112 -15.40 -16.42 -15.90
CA LEU A 112 -15.43 -16.40 -14.45
C LEU A 112 -16.49 -15.45 -13.87
N TRP A 113 -16.63 -14.26 -14.48
CA TRP A 113 -17.45 -13.16 -13.98
C TRP A 113 -18.61 -12.76 -14.90
N GLN A 114 -18.67 -13.33 -16.11
CA GLN A 114 -19.66 -13.00 -17.16
C GLN A 114 -19.60 -11.53 -17.62
N VAL A 115 -18.41 -10.90 -17.45
CA VAL A 115 -18.10 -9.55 -17.95
C VAL A 115 -16.78 -9.56 -18.69
N ALA A 116 -16.53 -8.55 -19.51
CA ALA A 116 -15.36 -8.53 -20.40
C ALA A 116 -14.03 -8.22 -19.70
N ASP A 117 -14.07 -7.54 -18.55
CA ASP A 117 -12.87 -7.06 -17.86
C ASP A 117 -13.25 -6.69 -16.40
N TYR A 118 -12.83 -7.54 -15.46
CA TYR A 118 -13.11 -7.43 -14.02
C TYR A 118 -11.82 -7.63 -13.25
N TRP A 119 -11.44 -6.66 -12.44
CA TRP A 119 -10.26 -6.77 -11.59
C TRP A 119 -10.64 -7.31 -10.22
N ALA A 120 -10.34 -8.57 -9.96
CA ALA A 120 -10.68 -9.23 -8.71
C ALA A 120 -9.79 -8.77 -7.54
N THR A 121 -10.36 -8.77 -6.34
CA THR A 121 -9.60 -8.60 -5.10
C THR A 121 -8.83 -9.87 -4.74
N PRO A 122 -7.82 -9.78 -3.84
CA PRO A 122 -7.17 -10.98 -3.31
C PRO A 122 -8.15 -12.00 -2.70
N LEU A 123 -9.22 -11.53 -2.03
CA LEU A 123 -10.24 -12.43 -1.51
C LEU A 123 -11.01 -13.14 -2.61
N GLU A 124 -11.35 -12.44 -3.67
CA GLU A 124 -12.13 -12.96 -4.77
C GLU A 124 -11.36 -14.02 -5.56
N ILE A 125 -10.09 -13.75 -5.91
CA ILE A 125 -9.25 -14.72 -6.63
C ILE A 125 -8.94 -15.96 -5.76
N LEU A 126 -8.66 -15.79 -4.45
CA LEU A 126 -8.45 -16.89 -3.51
C LEU A 126 -9.73 -17.69 -3.30
N GLY A 127 -10.85 -17.01 -3.16
CA GLY A 127 -12.15 -17.61 -2.92
C GLY A 127 -12.66 -18.45 -4.09
N ARG A 128 -12.46 -17.98 -5.31
CA ARG A 128 -12.80 -18.72 -6.53
C ARG A 128 -11.74 -19.74 -6.95
N GLY A 129 -10.49 -19.57 -6.50
CA GLY A 129 -9.37 -20.39 -6.93
C GLY A 129 -9.01 -20.19 -8.41
N ALA A 130 -9.44 -19.09 -9.01
CA ALA A 130 -9.22 -18.77 -10.41
C ALA A 130 -9.24 -17.25 -10.65
N GLY A 131 -8.55 -16.82 -11.72
CA GLY A 131 -8.46 -15.42 -12.14
C GLY A 131 -7.62 -15.28 -13.41
N ASP A 132 -7.51 -14.07 -13.95
CA ASP A 132 -6.65 -13.79 -15.08
C ASP A 132 -5.41 -12.94 -14.71
N CYS A 133 -4.73 -12.35 -15.69
CA CYS A 133 -3.40 -11.78 -15.48
C CYS A 133 -3.39 -10.61 -14.48
N GLU A 134 -4.37 -9.71 -14.51
CA GLU A 134 -4.48 -8.60 -13.57
C GLU A 134 -4.81 -9.08 -12.15
N ASP A 135 -5.65 -10.09 -12.00
CA ASP A 135 -6.03 -10.69 -10.73
C ASP A 135 -4.81 -11.28 -10.01
N PHE A 136 -4.00 -12.08 -10.76
CA PHE A 136 -2.73 -12.59 -10.25
C PHE A 136 -1.80 -11.45 -9.82
N THR A 137 -1.69 -10.41 -10.64
CA THR A 137 -0.80 -9.29 -10.40
C THR A 137 -1.23 -8.49 -9.17
N ILE A 138 -2.52 -8.19 -9.04
CA ILE A 138 -3.12 -7.48 -7.89
C ILE A 138 -2.93 -8.29 -6.60
N ALA A 139 -3.22 -9.59 -6.64
CA ALA A 139 -3.12 -10.45 -5.47
C ALA A 139 -1.67 -10.61 -4.99
N LYS A 140 -0.70 -10.75 -5.91
CA LYS A 140 0.73 -10.76 -5.58
C LYS A 140 1.17 -9.42 -4.98
N TYR A 141 0.79 -8.29 -5.58
CA TYR A 141 1.08 -6.94 -5.07
C TYR A 141 0.55 -6.74 -3.65
N ALA A 142 -0.72 -7.02 -3.41
CA ALA A 142 -1.34 -6.88 -2.11
C ALA A 142 -0.69 -7.79 -1.05
N THR A 143 -0.38 -9.04 -1.42
CA THR A 143 0.28 -9.99 -0.53
C THR A 143 1.69 -9.54 -0.15
N LEU A 144 2.47 -9.03 -1.10
CA LEU A 144 3.82 -8.51 -0.82
C LEU A 144 3.77 -7.23 0.03
N LYS A 145 2.78 -6.35 -0.18
CA LYS A 145 2.51 -5.20 0.70
C LYS A 145 2.25 -5.65 2.15
N LEU A 146 1.46 -6.71 2.36
CA LEU A 146 1.21 -7.31 3.68
C LEU A 146 2.43 -7.99 4.31
N LEU A 147 3.43 -8.31 3.50
CA LEU A 147 4.74 -8.82 3.91
C LEU A 147 5.79 -7.72 4.06
N ASP A 148 5.34 -6.47 4.19
CA ASP A 148 6.19 -5.28 4.40
C ASP A 148 7.16 -4.96 3.25
N ILE A 149 6.85 -5.38 2.02
CA ILE A 149 7.55 -4.87 0.84
C ILE A 149 7.02 -3.45 0.54
N PRO A 150 7.89 -2.42 0.55
CA PRO A 150 7.48 -1.05 0.28
C PRO A 150 6.82 -0.90 -1.09
N ILE A 151 5.71 -0.16 -1.15
CA ILE A 151 4.94 0.00 -2.39
C ILE A 151 5.72 0.72 -3.49
N GLU A 152 6.67 1.58 -3.12
CA GLU A 152 7.61 2.26 -4.03
C GLU A 152 8.50 1.29 -4.80
N ARG A 153 8.66 0.08 -4.28
CA ARG A 153 9.46 -0.99 -4.87
C ARG A 153 8.62 -1.96 -5.70
N MET A 154 7.34 -1.68 -5.90
CA MET A 154 6.44 -2.53 -6.66
C MET A 154 5.63 -1.73 -7.66
N ARG A 155 5.44 -2.26 -8.87
CA ARG A 155 4.55 -1.68 -9.88
C ARG A 155 3.76 -2.78 -10.58
N LEU A 156 2.47 -2.55 -10.74
CA LEU A 156 1.64 -3.31 -11.67
C LEU A 156 1.96 -2.73 -13.04
N ILE A 157 2.40 -3.59 -13.97
CA ILE A 157 2.89 -3.18 -15.30
C ILE A 157 1.97 -3.77 -16.36
N TYR A 158 1.26 -2.90 -17.07
CA TYR A 158 0.50 -3.27 -18.25
C TYR A 158 1.45 -3.38 -19.44
N VAL A 159 1.46 -4.54 -20.07
CA VAL A 159 2.37 -4.87 -21.16
C VAL A 159 1.60 -5.39 -22.37
N ARG A 160 2.21 -5.30 -23.55
CA ARG A 160 1.88 -6.16 -24.69
C ARG A 160 2.79 -7.37 -24.62
N ALA A 161 2.22 -8.57 -24.38
CA ALA A 161 2.95 -9.82 -24.33
C ALA A 161 2.92 -10.52 -25.69
N GLN A 162 4.07 -10.98 -26.16
CA GLN A 162 4.20 -11.80 -27.36
C GLN A 162 3.99 -13.28 -26.97
N ILE A 163 2.98 -13.91 -27.52
CA ILE A 163 2.58 -15.28 -27.17
C ILE A 163 3.03 -16.27 -28.24
N GLY A 164 3.58 -17.40 -27.83
CA GLY A 164 4.02 -18.45 -28.76
C GLY A 164 5.52 -18.39 -29.13
N GLY A 165 6.32 -17.65 -28.37
CA GLY A 165 7.77 -17.57 -28.50
C GLY A 165 8.27 -16.42 -29.38
N ALA A 166 9.60 -16.29 -29.50
CA ALA A 166 10.30 -15.14 -30.05
C ALA A 166 9.98 -14.79 -31.51
N HIS A 167 9.41 -15.73 -32.29
CA HIS A 167 9.06 -15.53 -33.70
C HIS A 167 7.54 -15.40 -33.94
N SER A 168 6.74 -15.41 -32.86
CA SER A 168 5.30 -15.25 -32.99
C SER A 168 4.92 -13.80 -33.31
N SER A 169 3.98 -13.61 -34.24
CA SER A 169 3.32 -12.32 -34.47
C SER A 169 2.12 -12.07 -33.56
N VAL A 170 1.75 -13.07 -32.76
CA VAL A 170 0.58 -12.98 -31.86
C VAL A 170 0.98 -12.20 -30.61
N SER A 171 0.30 -11.11 -30.34
CA SER A 171 0.46 -10.34 -29.12
C SER A 171 -0.89 -10.08 -28.45
N GLN A 172 -0.91 -10.08 -27.14
CA GLN A 172 -2.10 -9.77 -26.34
C GLN A 172 -1.78 -8.79 -25.22
N ALA A 173 -2.82 -8.14 -24.71
CA ALA A 173 -2.75 -7.35 -23.48
C ALA A 173 -2.45 -8.30 -22.31
N HIS A 174 -1.56 -7.88 -21.41
CA HIS A 174 -1.16 -8.67 -20.26
C HIS A 174 -0.73 -7.76 -19.09
N MET A 175 -0.80 -8.26 -17.86
CA MET A 175 -0.33 -7.55 -16.70
C MET A 175 0.63 -8.39 -15.88
N VAL A 176 1.73 -7.79 -15.44
CA VAL A 176 2.76 -8.42 -14.61
C VAL A 176 3.11 -7.53 -13.43
N LEU A 177 3.67 -8.12 -12.36
CA LEU A 177 4.20 -7.37 -11.24
C LEU A 177 5.71 -7.18 -11.40
N GLY A 178 6.16 -5.94 -11.39
CA GLY A 178 7.57 -5.57 -11.33
C GLY A 178 7.99 -5.27 -9.90
N TYR A 179 9.06 -5.91 -9.43
CA TYR A 179 9.71 -5.65 -8.15
C TYR A 179 11.07 -5.00 -8.38
N PHE A 180 11.32 -3.86 -7.74
CA PHE A 180 12.56 -3.08 -7.85
C PHE A 180 13.33 -3.19 -6.52
N ALA A 181 14.57 -3.71 -6.56
CA ALA A 181 15.41 -3.79 -5.36
C ALA A 181 15.74 -2.40 -4.80
N ASN A 182 16.02 -1.43 -5.69
CA ASN A 182 16.14 -0.01 -5.37
C ASN A 182 15.42 0.83 -6.43
N PRO A 183 15.05 2.09 -6.12
CA PRO A 183 14.48 3.00 -7.11
C PRO A 183 15.44 3.21 -8.30
N GLY A 184 14.97 2.90 -9.49
CA GLY A 184 15.77 3.03 -10.72
C GLY A 184 16.51 1.76 -11.15
N ASP A 185 16.47 0.70 -10.35
CA ASP A 185 16.97 -0.61 -10.76
C ASP A 185 16.08 -1.24 -11.84
N GLU A 186 16.62 -2.22 -12.52
CA GLU A 186 15.84 -3.08 -13.39
C GLU A 186 14.91 -3.97 -12.55
N PRO A 187 13.59 -4.04 -12.86
CA PRO A 187 12.68 -4.85 -12.08
C PRO A 187 12.84 -6.36 -12.35
N LEU A 188 12.64 -7.13 -11.31
CA LEU A 188 12.30 -8.55 -11.40
C LEU A 188 10.84 -8.70 -11.73
N ILE A 189 10.51 -9.53 -12.72
CA ILE A 189 9.14 -9.73 -13.23
C ILE A 189 8.52 -10.97 -12.61
N LEU A 190 7.41 -10.77 -11.91
CA LEU A 190 6.54 -11.83 -11.40
C LEU A 190 5.34 -11.96 -12.34
N ASP A 191 5.18 -13.13 -12.94
CA ASP A 191 4.20 -13.39 -13.99
C ASP A 191 3.43 -14.68 -13.69
N ASN A 192 2.25 -14.84 -14.24
CA ASN A 192 1.49 -16.10 -14.21
C ASN A 192 1.73 -16.97 -15.45
N LEU A 193 2.15 -16.37 -16.58
CA LEU A 193 2.49 -17.10 -17.82
C LEU A 193 3.90 -17.69 -17.78
N VAL A 194 4.84 -16.98 -17.17
CA VAL A 194 6.23 -17.43 -16.97
C VAL A 194 6.49 -17.50 -15.48
N THR A 195 6.56 -18.71 -14.94
CA THR A 195 6.62 -18.96 -13.49
C THR A 195 7.96 -18.59 -12.86
N GLU A 196 9.03 -18.60 -13.63
CA GLU A 196 10.35 -18.15 -13.18
C GLU A 196 10.40 -16.64 -13.13
N ILE A 197 11.04 -16.13 -12.08
CA ILE A 197 11.25 -14.69 -11.90
C ILE A 197 12.52 -14.28 -12.65
N TYR A 198 12.37 -13.48 -13.68
CA TYR A 198 13.49 -12.94 -14.48
C TYR A 198 13.56 -11.41 -14.37
N PRO A 199 14.77 -10.83 -14.54
CA PRO A 199 14.89 -9.39 -14.77
C PRO A 199 14.21 -9.01 -16.11
N ALA A 200 13.73 -7.77 -16.21
CA ALA A 200 12.97 -7.29 -17.36
C ALA A 200 13.76 -7.42 -18.68
N SER A 201 15.08 -7.26 -18.67
CA SER A 201 15.95 -7.44 -19.85
C SER A 201 15.91 -8.86 -20.42
N ARG A 202 15.55 -9.84 -19.61
CA ARG A 202 15.38 -11.25 -20.06
C ARG A 202 13.94 -11.58 -20.49
N ARG A 203 13.01 -10.64 -20.33
CA ARG A 203 11.62 -10.76 -20.75
C ARG A 203 11.38 -9.93 -22.03
N THR A 204 12.09 -10.31 -23.09
CA THR A 204 12.00 -9.67 -24.40
C THR A 204 10.66 -9.89 -25.09
N ASP A 205 9.86 -10.81 -24.59
CA ASP A 205 8.47 -11.05 -24.94
C ASP A 205 7.51 -9.96 -24.45
N LEU A 206 7.93 -9.09 -23.52
CA LEU A 206 7.08 -8.07 -22.90
C LEU A 206 7.46 -6.68 -23.40
N SER A 207 6.46 -5.95 -23.89
CA SER A 207 6.60 -4.53 -24.26
C SER A 207 5.76 -3.66 -23.31
N PRO A 208 6.39 -2.92 -22.36
CA PRO A 208 5.68 -2.09 -21.41
C PRO A 208 4.87 -0.97 -22.06
N VAL A 209 3.63 -0.76 -21.62
CA VAL A 209 2.74 0.32 -22.08
C VAL A 209 2.63 1.40 -21.00
N PHE A 210 2.25 1.01 -19.80
CA PHE A 210 2.24 1.85 -18.60
C PHE A 210 2.38 0.99 -17.35
N SER A 211 2.71 1.62 -16.23
CA SER A 211 2.75 0.97 -14.93
C SER A 211 2.17 1.88 -13.85
N PHE A 212 1.71 1.30 -12.75
CA PHE A 212 1.13 2.04 -11.64
C PHE A 212 1.31 1.29 -10.32
N ASN A 213 1.11 2.01 -9.23
CA ASN A 213 0.94 1.47 -7.88
C ASN A 213 0.04 2.43 -7.06
N GLY A 214 0.04 2.33 -5.73
CA GLY A 214 -0.71 3.24 -4.86
C GLY A 214 -0.27 4.71 -4.91
N GLU A 215 0.93 5.01 -5.43
CA GLU A 215 1.53 6.35 -5.40
C GLU A 215 1.58 7.04 -6.77
N GLY A 216 1.67 6.30 -7.86
CA GLY A 216 1.91 6.89 -9.17
C GLY A 216 1.44 6.07 -10.35
N LEU A 217 1.37 6.75 -11.50
CA LEU A 217 1.14 6.20 -12.83
C LEU A 217 2.28 6.64 -13.74
N TRP A 218 2.95 5.69 -14.39
CA TRP A 218 4.08 5.92 -15.30
C TRP A 218 3.73 5.40 -16.68
N VAL A 219 4.10 6.16 -17.72
CA VAL A 219 3.85 5.80 -19.12
C VAL A 219 5.16 5.35 -19.79
N GLY A 220 5.12 4.23 -20.51
CA GLY A 220 6.28 3.64 -21.20
C GLY A 220 7.25 2.91 -20.27
N SER A 221 8.44 2.60 -20.81
CA SER A 221 9.52 1.92 -20.10
C SER A 221 10.39 2.84 -19.24
N GLY A 222 10.10 4.17 -19.23
CA GLY A 222 10.96 5.18 -18.64
C GLY A 222 10.87 5.26 -17.13
N SER A 223 12.04 5.37 -16.48
CA SER A 223 12.13 5.88 -15.14
C SER A 223 11.74 7.35 -15.14
N ARG A 224 10.72 7.71 -14.36
CA ARG A 224 10.34 9.09 -13.98
C ARG A 224 9.85 10.07 -15.03
N THR A 225 9.44 9.71 -16.22
CA THR A 225 8.77 10.66 -17.10
C THR A 225 7.27 10.66 -16.84
N ASN A 226 6.81 11.71 -16.16
CA ASN A 226 5.41 12.06 -15.93
C ASN A 226 4.59 11.09 -15.06
N ALA A 227 5.04 10.87 -13.83
CA ALA A 227 4.14 10.40 -12.76
C ALA A 227 3.02 11.44 -12.63
N THR A 228 1.85 11.14 -13.14
CA THR A 228 0.66 11.90 -12.75
C THR A 228 0.38 11.56 -11.29
N SER A 229 0.52 12.53 -10.44
CA SER A 229 0.20 12.47 -9.02
C SER A 229 -1.28 12.13 -8.84
N ASN A 230 -1.61 10.92 -8.71
CA ASN A 230 -2.86 10.28 -8.36
C ASN A 230 -3.36 9.26 -9.41
N PRO A 231 -2.81 8.03 -9.41
CA PRO A 231 -3.29 6.95 -10.28
C PRO A 231 -4.76 6.61 -10.01
N ASN A 232 -5.20 6.75 -8.76
CA ASN A 232 -6.58 6.46 -8.34
C ASN A 232 -7.61 7.34 -9.05
N ALA A 233 -7.23 8.55 -9.48
CA ALA A 233 -8.13 9.43 -10.23
C ALA A 233 -8.29 9.01 -11.70
N ARG A 234 -7.30 8.30 -12.27
CA ARG A 234 -7.29 7.93 -13.70
C ARG A 234 -7.65 6.46 -13.95
N LEU A 235 -7.39 5.58 -12.97
CA LEU A 235 -7.64 4.14 -13.07
C LEU A 235 -8.89 3.78 -12.26
N SER A 236 -10.06 3.85 -12.87
CA SER A 236 -11.34 3.59 -12.19
C SER A 236 -11.43 2.18 -11.62
N ARG A 237 -10.92 1.16 -12.37
CA ARG A 237 -10.88 -0.23 -11.90
C ARG A 237 -9.96 -0.42 -10.69
N TRP A 238 -8.79 0.19 -10.70
CA TRP A 238 -7.87 0.15 -9.56
C TRP A 238 -8.50 0.74 -8.30
N ARG A 239 -9.16 1.88 -8.42
CA ARG A 239 -9.88 2.49 -7.30
C ARG A 239 -11.00 1.61 -6.77
N ASP A 240 -11.76 0.96 -7.65
CA ASP A 240 -12.81 0.02 -7.28
C ASP A 240 -12.24 -1.20 -6.53
N VAL A 241 -11.14 -1.78 -7.00
CA VAL A 241 -10.43 -2.88 -6.31
C VAL A 241 -9.99 -2.46 -4.91
N LEU A 242 -9.35 -1.30 -4.75
CA LEU A 242 -8.91 -0.81 -3.44
C LEU A 242 -10.08 -0.62 -2.49
N GLU A 243 -11.20 -0.08 -2.96
CA GLU A 243 -12.41 0.09 -2.14
C GLU A 243 -12.98 -1.26 -1.68
N ARG A 244 -13.06 -2.25 -2.58
CA ARG A 244 -13.49 -3.61 -2.23
C ARG A 244 -12.52 -4.30 -1.26
N MET A 245 -11.21 -4.18 -1.47
CA MET A 245 -10.19 -4.70 -0.56
C MET A 245 -10.36 -4.15 0.86
N ARG A 246 -10.64 -2.85 0.99
CA ARG A 246 -10.90 -2.21 2.28
C ARG A 246 -12.17 -2.77 2.93
N GLN A 247 -13.24 -2.97 2.17
CA GLN A 247 -14.48 -3.57 2.66
C GLN A 247 -14.28 -5.02 3.10
N GLU A 248 -13.33 -5.72 2.51
CA GLU A 248 -12.95 -7.10 2.81
C GLU A 248 -11.94 -7.25 3.95
N GLY A 249 -11.43 -6.14 4.49
CA GLY A 249 -10.52 -6.12 5.63
C GLY A 249 -9.03 -6.16 5.28
N LEU A 250 -8.66 -5.90 4.02
CA LEU A 250 -7.25 -5.90 3.58
C LEU A 250 -6.56 -4.53 3.67
N GLU A 251 -7.31 -3.45 3.84
CA GLU A 251 -6.82 -2.07 4.05
C GLU A 251 -7.61 -1.34 5.13
#